data_4b7f2b6105c8620e0dbd8372f30a620e
#
_entry.id   4b7f2b6105c8620e0dbd8372f30a620e
#
_cell.length_a   1.000
_cell.length_b   1.000
_cell.length_c   1.000
_cell.angle_alpha   90.00
_cell.angle_beta   90.00
_cell.angle_gamma   90.00
#
_symmetry.space_group_name_H-M   'P 1'
#
loop_
_entity.id
_entity.type
_entity.pdbx_description
1 polymer ?
#
loop_
_entity_poly.entity_id
_entity_poly.type
_entity_poly.pdbx_seq_one_letter_code
_entity_poly.pdbx_strand_id
1 'polypeptide(L)'
;MRLVEFAPVKEQQLDEIDVKRAMAAGALALATGMGGSNLPMPSQNRAPTTEPVATKKEHPAPEKEQPAPEKKALDPKLKKLTDIVVKKYNINYDLASEIVTLAKKHEKKYFPRVDDLLAIIGIESSFNPQAISGLQSDPAVGLTQIRPNVWGLDAGDLKGDIEKQISASSDILSKYNRHLNSREDAVHAYNVGLTAFQRGDYNPNYVAKFANEKQLYR
;
A
#
# COMPACT_ATOMS: atom_id res chain seq x y z
N MET A 1 -25.02 46.79 -2.73
CA MET A 1 -24.66 45.52 -2.11
C MET A 1 -25.14 44.43 -3.04
N ARG A 2 -24.25 43.85 -3.90
CA ARG A 2 -24.63 42.81 -4.87
C ARG A 2 -24.34 41.44 -4.22
N LEU A 3 -25.39 40.63 -4.05
CA LEU A 3 -25.30 39.23 -3.70
C LEU A 3 -24.59 38.52 -4.86
N VAL A 4 -23.44 37.93 -4.58
CA VAL A 4 -22.76 37.00 -5.50
C VAL A 4 -23.42 35.65 -5.26
N GLU A 5 -24.26 35.25 -6.22
CA GLU A 5 -24.79 33.89 -6.30
C GLU A 5 -23.62 32.92 -6.57
N PHE A 6 -23.35 32.07 -5.60
CA PHE A 6 -22.44 30.94 -5.83
C PHE A 6 -23.19 29.90 -6.65
N ALA A 7 -22.80 29.77 -7.92
CA ALA A 7 -23.23 28.65 -8.74
C ALA A 7 -22.82 27.31 -8.03
N PRO A 8 -23.73 26.30 -8.00
CA PRO A 8 -23.39 25.00 -7.44
C PRO A 8 -22.25 24.39 -8.26
N VAL A 9 -21.16 24.02 -7.56
CA VAL A 9 -20.09 23.22 -8.13
C VAL A 9 -20.75 21.96 -8.69
N LYS A 10 -20.67 21.77 -10.01
CA LYS A 10 -21.09 20.54 -10.68
C LYS A 10 -20.42 19.38 -9.93
N GLU A 11 -21.23 18.59 -9.27
CA GLU A 11 -20.89 17.28 -8.74
C GLU A 11 -20.29 16.50 -9.91
N GLN A 12 -18.96 16.32 -9.90
CA GLN A 12 -18.35 15.39 -10.83
C GLN A 12 -19.00 14.05 -10.53
N GLN A 13 -19.77 13.56 -11.49
CA GLN A 13 -20.27 12.20 -11.51
C GLN A 13 -19.09 11.31 -11.12
N LEU A 14 -19.13 10.78 -9.90
CA LEU A 14 -18.31 9.66 -9.49
C LEU A 14 -18.60 8.59 -10.52
N ASP A 15 -17.63 8.25 -11.35
CA ASP A 15 -17.83 7.29 -12.43
C ASP A 15 -18.49 6.03 -11.84
N GLU A 16 -19.77 5.84 -12.17
CA GLU A 16 -20.54 4.64 -11.79
C GLU A 16 -19.82 3.35 -12.20
N ILE A 17 -18.86 3.47 -13.12
CA ILE A 17 -18.02 2.40 -13.61
C ILE A 17 -17.05 1.90 -12.54
N ASP A 18 -16.44 2.80 -11.73
CA ASP A 18 -15.54 2.41 -10.65
C ASP A 18 -16.26 1.74 -9.48
N VAL A 19 -17.45 2.22 -9.16
CA VAL A 19 -18.29 1.62 -8.11
C VAL A 19 -18.83 0.26 -8.56
N LYS A 20 -19.26 0.11 -9.83
CA LYS A 20 -19.73 -1.17 -10.40
C LYS A 20 -18.63 -2.21 -10.53
N ARG A 21 -17.38 -1.81 -10.85
CA ARG A 21 -16.21 -2.71 -10.85
C ARG A 21 -15.87 -3.22 -9.45
N ALA A 22 -15.92 -2.35 -8.45
CA ALA A 22 -15.73 -2.75 -7.06
C ALA A 22 -16.83 -3.70 -6.56
N MET A 23 -18.07 -3.55 -7.05
CA MET A 23 -19.19 -4.43 -6.72
C MET A 23 -19.07 -5.84 -7.33
N ALA A 24 -18.54 -5.96 -8.56
CA ALA A 24 -18.41 -7.25 -9.24
C ALA A 24 -17.32 -8.16 -8.62
N ALA A 25 -16.28 -7.58 -8.02
CA ALA A 25 -15.17 -8.34 -7.44
C ALA A 25 -15.46 -8.94 -6.05
N GLY A 26 -16.48 -8.43 -5.34
CA GLY A 26 -16.85 -8.89 -3.99
C GLY A 26 -17.73 -10.13 -3.90
N ALA A 27 -18.29 -10.61 -5.02
CA ALA A 27 -19.34 -11.62 -5.00
C ALA A 27 -18.89 -13.08 -5.24
N LEU A 28 -17.57 -13.37 -5.36
CA LEU A 28 -17.10 -14.71 -5.79
C LEU A 28 -16.08 -15.38 -4.86
N ALA A 29 -16.29 -15.34 -3.57
CA ALA A 29 -15.39 -16.05 -2.64
C ALA A 29 -16.14 -16.85 -1.56
N LEU A 30 -17.10 -17.69 -1.98
CA LEU A 30 -17.62 -18.76 -1.12
C LEU A 30 -18.07 -19.92 -2.02
N ALA A 31 -17.18 -20.84 -2.39
CA ALA A 31 -17.50 -22.25 -2.59
C ALA A 31 -16.26 -23.05 -2.98
N THR A 32 -16.13 -24.16 -2.29
CA THR A 32 -15.57 -25.46 -2.63
C THR A 32 -14.07 -25.66 -2.45
N GLY A 33 -13.83 -26.46 -1.42
CA GLY A 33 -12.60 -27.19 -1.18
C GLY A 33 -12.51 -28.49 -1.99
N MET A 34 -11.40 -29.18 -1.77
CA MET A 34 -11.07 -30.58 -2.04
C MET A 34 -10.53 -30.93 -3.44
N GLY A 35 -9.37 -31.56 -3.41
CA GLY A 35 -8.91 -32.48 -4.45
C GLY A 35 -7.41 -32.44 -4.71
N GLY A 36 -6.67 -33.28 -3.97
CA GLY A 36 -5.27 -33.56 -4.28
C GLY A 36 -5.12 -34.42 -5.55
N SER A 37 -4.00 -34.30 -6.21
CA SER A 37 -3.39 -35.40 -6.97
C SER A 37 -1.93 -35.10 -7.30
N ASN A 38 -1.08 -35.97 -6.83
CA ASN A 38 0.29 -36.20 -7.26
C ASN A 38 0.36 -36.54 -8.75
N LEU A 39 1.35 -36.04 -9.47
CA LEU A 39 2.01 -36.75 -10.57
C LEU A 39 3.42 -36.20 -10.83
N PRO A 40 4.32 -36.97 -11.42
CA PRO A 40 5.74 -36.97 -11.14
C PRO A 40 6.61 -36.20 -12.13
N MET A 41 7.82 -35.91 -11.70
CA MET A 41 8.94 -35.40 -12.50
C MET A 41 9.36 -36.39 -13.59
N PRO A 42 9.92 -35.93 -14.72
CA PRO A 42 10.96 -36.63 -15.39
C PRO A 42 12.31 -35.91 -15.34
N SER A 43 13.31 -36.74 -15.12
CA SER A 43 14.72 -36.43 -15.01
C SER A 43 15.42 -36.30 -16.37
N GLN A 44 16.51 -35.51 -16.33
CA GLN A 44 17.79 -35.65 -17.05
C GLN A 44 17.85 -35.54 -18.58
N ASN A 45 18.69 -34.65 -19.10
CA ASN A 45 20.01 -35.04 -19.62
C ASN A 45 20.88 -33.87 -20.14
N ARG A 46 22.11 -33.88 -19.63
CA ARG A 46 23.41 -33.72 -20.29
C ARG A 46 23.75 -32.46 -21.09
N ALA A 47 24.80 -31.83 -20.61
CA ALA A 47 25.66 -30.86 -21.26
C ALA A 47 26.41 -31.47 -22.47
N PRO A 48 26.96 -30.61 -23.35
CA PRO A 48 28.38 -30.72 -23.64
C PRO A 48 29.14 -29.42 -23.45
N THR A 49 30.31 -29.61 -22.94
CA THR A 49 31.49 -28.78 -22.78
C THR A 49 31.94 -28.13 -24.08
N THR A 50 32.26 -26.84 -24.10
CA THR A 50 33.25 -26.24 -24.99
C THR A 50 34.02 -25.15 -24.23
N GLU A 51 35.34 -25.26 -24.31
CA GLU A 51 36.38 -24.48 -23.66
C GLU A 51 36.53 -23.05 -24.20
N PRO A 52 37.31 -22.19 -23.53
CA PRO A 52 37.18 -20.74 -23.59
C PRO A 52 38.07 -20.07 -24.62
N VAL A 53 37.53 -19.10 -25.34
CA VAL A 53 38.31 -18.13 -26.11
C VAL A 53 38.56 -16.91 -25.22
N ALA A 54 39.81 -16.67 -24.90
CA ALA A 54 40.29 -15.51 -24.19
C ALA A 54 40.20 -14.25 -25.04
N THR A 55 39.26 -13.38 -24.79
CA THR A 55 39.28 -12.01 -25.27
C THR A 55 39.66 -11.05 -24.12
N LYS A 56 40.79 -10.43 -24.33
CA LYS A 56 41.40 -9.38 -23.55
C LYS A 56 40.39 -8.20 -23.43
N LYS A 57 39.77 -7.99 -22.27
CA LYS A 57 38.99 -6.78 -21.99
C LYS A 57 39.87 -5.69 -21.46
N GLU A 58 39.97 -4.61 -22.23
CA GLU A 58 40.52 -3.33 -21.76
C GLU A 58 39.69 -2.82 -20.58
N HIS A 59 40.41 -2.38 -19.54
CA HIS A 59 39.86 -1.74 -18.35
C HIS A 59 39.34 -0.35 -18.75
N PRO A 60 38.06 -0.01 -18.54
CA PRO A 60 37.62 1.38 -18.62
C PRO A 60 38.17 2.15 -17.41
N ALA A 61 38.59 3.38 -17.65
CA ALA A 61 39.11 4.32 -16.67
C ALA A 61 38.13 4.53 -15.51
N PRO A 62 38.60 4.85 -14.28
CA PRO A 62 37.68 5.04 -13.14
C PRO A 62 36.76 6.23 -13.39
N GLU A 63 35.49 5.91 -13.42
CA GLU A 63 34.38 6.87 -13.44
C GLU A 63 34.43 7.68 -12.14
N LYS A 64 34.48 8.99 -12.25
CA LYS A 64 34.52 9.90 -11.09
C LYS A 64 33.25 9.66 -10.29
N GLU A 65 33.40 9.14 -9.07
CA GLU A 65 32.33 9.03 -8.08
C GLU A 65 31.65 10.41 -7.92
N GLN A 66 30.39 10.49 -8.33
CA GLN A 66 29.56 11.65 -8.00
C GLN A 66 29.33 11.62 -6.49
N PRO A 67 29.52 12.74 -5.77
CA PRO A 67 29.25 12.78 -4.35
C PRO A 67 27.78 12.39 -4.10
N ALA A 68 27.61 11.42 -3.20
CA ALA A 68 26.30 10.97 -2.75
C ALA A 68 25.46 12.18 -2.30
N PRO A 69 24.15 12.28 -2.66
CA PRO A 69 23.33 13.40 -2.28
C PRO A 69 23.32 13.54 -0.75
N GLU A 70 23.69 14.71 -0.25
CA GLU A 70 23.64 15.04 1.18
C GLU A 70 22.24 14.69 1.71
N LYS A 71 22.16 13.73 2.63
CA LYS A 71 20.91 13.37 3.34
C LYS A 71 20.50 14.61 4.13
N LYS A 72 19.54 15.38 3.63
CA LYS A 72 18.92 16.50 4.36
C LYS A 72 18.47 15.98 5.73
N ALA A 73 18.85 16.71 6.79
CA ALA A 73 18.42 16.36 8.14
C ALA A 73 16.89 16.24 8.20
N LEU A 74 16.40 15.11 8.72
CA LEU A 74 14.97 14.85 8.86
C LEU A 74 14.35 15.86 9.84
N ASP A 75 13.16 16.35 9.53
CA ASP A 75 12.36 17.14 10.47
C ASP A 75 12.29 16.44 11.84
N PRO A 76 12.51 17.14 12.98
CA PRO A 76 12.54 16.52 14.31
C PRO A 76 11.29 15.68 14.62
N LYS A 77 10.11 16.10 14.12
CA LYS A 77 8.87 15.35 14.28
C LYS A 77 8.88 14.06 13.48
N LEU A 78 9.36 14.10 12.24
CA LEU A 78 9.49 12.90 11.40
C LEU A 78 10.54 11.95 11.98
N LYS A 79 11.65 12.49 12.51
CA LYS A 79 12.64 11.68 13.21
C LYS A 79 12.04 10.93 14.40
N LYS A 80 11.24 11.59 15.25
CA LYS A 80 10.54 10.94 16.37
C LYS A 80 9.62 9.81 15.89
N LEU A 81 8.85 10.03 14.82
CA LEU A 81 8.00 8.99 14.23
C LEU A 81 8.82 7.82 13.70
N THR A 82 9.93 8.08 13.01
CA THR A 82 10.87 7.06 12.53
C THR A 82 11.41 6.21 13.67
N ASP A 83 11.87 6.85 14.76
CA ASP A 83 12.41 6.17 15.94
C ASP A 83 11.34 5.23 16.58
N ILE A 84 10.07 5.65 16.62
CA ILE A 84 8.95 4.83 17.11
C ILE A 84 8.77 3.60 16.22
N VAL A 85 8.74 3.78 14.89
CA VAL A 85 8.57 2.70 13.93
C VAL A 85 9.72 1.69 14.02
N VAL A 86 10.96 2.17 14.00
CA VAL A 86 12.15 1.31 14.15
C VAL A 86 12.09 0.49 15.42
N LYS A 87 11.82 1.13 16.58
CA LYS A 87 11.75 0.47 17.87
C LYS A 87 10.65 -0.60 17.95
N LYS A 88 9.47 -0.30 17.39
CA LYS A 88 8.33 -1.20 17.50
C LYS A 88 8.40 -2.37 16.54
N TYR A 89 8.80 -2.12 15.28
CA TYR A 89 8.75 -3.12 14.21
C TYR A 89 10.11 -3.76 13.89
N ASN A 90 11.17 -3.30 14.55
CA ASN A 90 12.54 -3.79 14.36
C ASN A 90 12.98 -3.77 12.89
N ILE A 91 12.65 -2.71 12.17
CA ILE A 91 13.03 -2.53 10.76
C ILE A 91 14.19 -1.55 10.62
N ASN A 92 14.83 -1.57 9.45
CA ASN A 92 15.94 -0.67 9.12
C ASN A 92 15.50 0.80 9.21
N TYR A 93 16.38 1.67 9.74
CA TYR A 93 16.11 3.09 9.92
C TYR A 93 15.86 3.82 8.60
N ASP A 94 16.62 3.51 7.55
CA ASP A 94 16.45 4.17 6.24
C ASP A 94 15.08 3.82 5.65
N LEU A 95 14.63 2.56 5.71
CA LEU A 95 13.29 2.14 5.30
C LEU A 95 12.20 2.82 6.13
N ALA A 96 12.35 2.86 7.46
CA ALA A 96 11.38 3.52 8.33
C ALA A 96 11.29 5.03 8.03
N SER A 97 12.43 5.69 7.82
CA SER A 97 12.54 7.11 7.47
C SER A 97 11.87 7.42 6.12
N GLU A 98 12.09 6.56 5.13
CA GLU A 98 11.45 6.66 3.82
C GLU A 98 9.93 6.56 3.95
N ILE A 99 9.41 5.52 4.62
CA ILE A 99 7.97 5.32 4.82
C ILE A 99 7.34 6.49 5.56
N VAL A 100 7.95 6.97 6.65
CA VAL A 100 7.44 8.11 7.43
C VAL A 100 7.42 9.40 6.59
N THR A 101 8.47 9.63 5.81
CA THR A 101 8.55 10.79 4.91
C THR A 101 7.48 10.75 3.83
N LEU A 102 7.27 9.58 3.22
CA LEU A 102 6.24 9.38 2.21
C LEU A 102 4.83 9.46 2.80
N ALA A 103 4.60 8.91 3.99
CA ALA A 103 3.32 9.07 4.70
C ALA A 103 3.03 10.56 4.99
N LYS A 104 4.04 11.34 5.37
CA LYS A 104 3.90 12.79 5.52
C LYS A 104 3.63 13.50 4.21
N LYS A 105 4.30 13.11 3.11
CA LYS A 105 4.11 13.67 1.77
C LYS A 105 2.68 13.46 1.26
N HIS A 106 2.11 12.27 1.51
CA HIS A 106 0.81 11.85 1.00
C HIS A 106 -0.35 12.04 1.98
N GLU A 107 -0.11 12.65 3.16
CA GLU A 107 -1.21 12.99 4.07
C GLU A 107 -2.18 13.98 3.41
N LYS A 108 -3.45 13.90 3.74
CA LYS A 108 -4.49 14.83 3.25
C LYS A 108 -4.77 15.92 4.28
N LYS A 109 -5.39 17.01 3.86
CA LYS A 109 -5.72 18.14 4.75
C LYS A 109 -6.53 17.71 5.99
N TYR A 110 -7.49 16.82 5.80
CA TYR A 110 -8.39 16.38 6.87
C TYR A 110 -8.16 14.93 7.28
N PHE A 111 -8.10 14.01 6.29
CA PHE A 111 -7.95 12.58 6.51
C PHE A 111 -7.58 11.87 5.18
N PRO A 112 -6.61 10.92 5.21
CA PRO A 112 -5.79 10.52 6.37
C PRO A 112 -4.67 11.52 6.67
N ARG A 113 -4.22 11.58 7.93
CA ARG A 113 -3.02 12.26 8.37
C ARG A 113 -1.86 11.27 8.45
N VAL A 114 -0.65 11.77 8.73
CA VAL A 114 0.53 10.90 8.82
C VAL A 114 0.36 9.78 9.85
N ASP A 115 -0.20 10.08 11.03
CA ASP A 115 -0.49 9.11 12.08
C ASP A 115 -1.53 8.06 11.66
N ASP A 116 -2.51 8.44 10.84
CA ASP A 116 -3.49 7.51 10.26
C ASP A 116 -2.83 6.53 9.29
N LEU A 117 -1.98 7.04 8.40
CA LEU A 117 -1.27 6.20 7.41
C LEU A 117 -0.30 5.23 8.09
N LEU A 118 0.48 5.70 9.07
CA LEU A 118 1.38 4.84 9.83
C LEU A 118 0.63 3.76 10.61
N ALA A 119 -0.54 4.08 11.16
CA ALA A 119 -1.40 3.10 11.83
C ALA A 119 -1.90 2.01 10.87
N ILE A 120 -2.38 2.38 9.68
CA ILE A 120 -2.78 1.41 8.64
C ILE A 120 -1.59 0.53 8.25
N ILE A 121 -0.42 1.11 7.96
CA ILE A 121 0.79 0.36 7.58
C ILE A 121 1.17 -0.64 8.69
N GLY A 122 1.10 -0.20 9.94
CA GLY A 122 1.42 -1.04 11.09
C GLY A 122 0.53 -2.28 11.22
N ILE A 123 -0.78 -2.12 11.07
CA ILE A 123 -1.74 -3.21 11.23
C ILE A 123 -1.85 -4.11 10.00
N GLU A 124 -1.57 -3.59 8.79
CA GLU A 124 -1.70 -4.34 7.54
C GLU A 124 -0.48 -5.20 7.23
N SER A 125 0.72 -4.68 7.42
CA SER A 125 1.95 -5.36 6.99
C SER A 125 3.07 -5.39 8.03
N SER A 126 2.89 -4.74 9.18
CA SER A 126 3.99 -4.48 10.11
C SER A 126 5.18 -3.80 9.44
N PHE A 127 4.91 -2.84 8.56
CA PHE A 127 5.89 -2.08 7.78
C PHE A 127 6.69 -2.94 6.77
N ASN A 128 6.15 -4.06 6.31
CA ASN A 128 6.79 -4.87 5.27
C ASN A 128 6.27 -4.46 3.87
N PRO A 129 7.08 -3.79 3.02
CA PRO A 129 6.66 -3.36 1.68
C PRO A 129 6.49 -4.52 0.69
N GLN A 130 7.00 -5.71 1.04
CA GLN A 130 6.88 -6.93 0.22
C GLN A 130 5.79 -7.88 0.72
N ALA A 131 4.95 -7.45 1.68
CA ALA A 131 3.87 -8.28 2.19
C ALA A 131 2.86 -8.64 1.09
N ILE A 132 2.43 -9.88 1.07
CA ILE A 132 1.44 -10.41 0.12
C ILE A 132 0.44 -11.25 0.91
N SER A 133 -0.87 -11.00 0.74
CA SER A 133 -1.93 -11.81 1.34
C SER A 133 -2.09 -13.16 0.63
N GLY A 134 -2.72 -14.13 1.32
CA GLY A 134 -2.88 -15.50 0.82
C GLY A 134 -3.90 -15.70 -0.31
N LEU A 135 -4.61 -14.68 -0.80
CA LEU A 135 -5.56 -14.80 -1.90
C LEU A 135 -4.83 -14.85 -3.25
N GLN A 136 -4.70 -16.04 -3.84
CA GLN A 136 -3.94 -16.22 -5.10
C GLN A 136 -4.53 -15.47 -6.29
N SER A 137 -5.86 -15.35 -6.38
CA SER A 137 -6.54 -14.74 -7.53
C SER A 137 -6.49 -13.21 -7.53
N ASP A 138 -6.38 -12.60 -6.34
CA ASP A 138 -6.32 -11.15 -6.16
C ASP A 138 -5.67 -10.84 -4.79
N PRO A 139 -4.35 -11.05 -4.69
CA PRO A 139 -3.65 -10.83 -3.44
C PRO A 139 -3.62 -9.36 -3.09
N ALA A 140 -3.77 -9.06 -1.80
CA ALA A 140 -3.42 -7.75 -1.30
C ALA A 140 -1.89 -7.62 -1.20
N VAL A 141 -1.35 -6.46 -1.54
CA VAL A 141 0.10 -6.27 -1.66
C VAL A 141 0.60 -5.04 -0.90
N GLY A 142 1.83 -5.15 -0.42
CA GLY A 142 2.63 -4.06 0.09
C GLY A 142 2.26 -3.59 1.50
N LEU A 143 2.78 -2.42 1.85
CA LEU A 143 2.66 -1.80 3.18
C LEU A 143 1.22 -1.69 3.67
N THR A 144 0.29 -1.41 2.78
CA THR A 144 -1.10 -1.05 3.09
C THR A 144 -2.10 -2.10 2.62
N GLN A 145 -1.61 -3.25 2.15
CA GLN A 145 -2.40 -4.42 1.73
C GLN A 145 -3.53 -4.07 0.76
N ILE A 146 -3.19 -3.27 -0.27
CA ILE A 146 -4.15 -2.93 -1.33
C ILE A 146 -4.33 -4.12 -2.26
N ARG A 147 -5.57 -4.39 -2.66
CA ARG A 147 -5.93 -5.35 -3.70
C ARG A 147 -5.94 -4.67 -5.06
N PRO A 148 -4.93 -4.91 -5.94
CA PRO A 148 -4.74 -4.13 -7.16
C PRO A 148 -5.96 -4.17 -8.10
N ASN A 149 -6.52 -5.37 -8.31
CA ASN A 149 -7.65 -5.54 -9.24
C ASN A 149 -8.90 -4.77 -8.83
N VAL A 150 -9.14 -4.61 -7.52
CA VAL A 150 -10.29 -3.84 -6.99
C VAL A 150 -10.18 -2.37 -7.38
N TRP A 151 -8.95 -1.85 -7.46
CA TRP A 151 -8.67 -0.44 -7.69
C TRP A 151 -8.18 -0.13 -9.10
N GLY A 152 -8.11 -1.13 -9.99
CA GLY A 152 -7.59 -0.98 -11.35
C GLY A 152 -6.10 -0.59 -11.39
N LEU A 153 -5.34 -1.04 -10.39
CA LEU A 153 -3.91 -0.78 -10.26
C LEU A 153 -3.09 -1.97 -10.79
N ASP A 154 -1.90 -1.70 -11.28
CA ASP A 154 -0.96 -2.77 -11.64
C ASP A 154 -0.28 -3.34 -10.39
N ALA A 155 -0.34 -4.68 -10.24
CA ALA A 155 0.22 -5.36 -9.08
C ALA A 155 1.77 -5.32 -9.06
N GLY A 156 2.41 -5.31 -10.22
CA GLY A 156 3.87 -5.19 -10.35
C GLY A 156 4.34 -3.81 -9.91
N ASP A 157 3.64 -2.79 -10.35
CA ASP A 157 3.88 -1.40 -9.97
C ASP A 157 3.77 -1.19 -8.45
N LEU A 158 2.72 -1.76 -7.82
CA LEU A 158 2.55 -1.64 -6.37
C LEU A 158 3.63 -2.40 -5.59
N LYS A 159 4.03 -3.60 -6.02
CA LYS A 159 5.07 -4.39 -5.32
C LYS A 159 6.44 -3.73 -5.31
N GLY A 160 6.76 -2.98 -6.37
CA GLY A 160 8.08 -2.34 -6.55
C GLY A 160 8.18 -0.93 -5.98
N ASP A 161 7.07 -0.29 -5.59
CA ASP A 161 7.04 1.15 -5.35
C ASP A 161 6.32 1.49 -4.03
N ILE A 162 7.13 1.76 -2.99
CA ILE A 162 6.66 2.15 -1.65
C ILE A 162 5.78 3.40 -1.71
N GLU A 163 6.16 4.38 -2.54
CA GLU A 163 5.40 5.62 -2.67
C GLU A 163 4.02 5.37 -3.28
N LYS A 164 3.91 4.54 -4.32
CA LYS A 164 2.62 4.16 -4.91
C LYS A 164 1.73 3.46 -3.90
N GLN A 165 2.27 2.56 -3.06
CA GLN A 165 1.52 1.87 -2.01
C GLN A 165 0.89 2.87 -1.02
N ILE A 166 1.67 3.84 -0.55
CA ILE A 166 1.23 4.85 0.44
C ILE A 166 0.25 5.84 -0.20
N SER A 167 0.56 6.33 -1.41
CA SER A 167 -0.28 7.26 -2.15
C SER A 167 -1.66 6.67 -2.42
N ALA A 168 -1.71 5.45 -2.95
CA ALA A 168 -2.96 4.78 -3.26
C ALA A 168 -3.83 4.58 -2.02
N SER A 169 -3.25 4.14 -0.89
CA SER A 169 -4.03 3.99 0.36
C SER A 169 -4.55 5.32 0.89
N SER A 170 -3.74 6.38 0.78
CA SER A 170 -4.16 7.72 1.17
C SER A 170 -5.36 8.20 0.35
N ASP A 171 -5.35 7.96 -0.96
CA ASP A 171 -6.44 8.32 -1.85
C ASP A 171 -7.72 7.52 -1.56
N ILE A 172 -7.58 6.19 -1.32
CA ILE A 172 -8.69 5.31 -0.93
C ILE A 172 -9.35 5.78 0.37
N LEU A 173 -8.57 5.99 1.42
CA LEU A 173 -9.06 6.45 2.72
C LEU A 173 -9.74 7.82 2.61
N SER A 174 -9.13 8.75 1.86
CA SER A 174 -9.71 10.07 1.62
C SER A 174 -11.03 10.00 0.83
N LYS A 175 -11.11 9.12 -0.19
CA LYS A 175 -12.34 8.86 -0.98
C LYS A 175 -13.44 8.31 -0.07
N TYR A 176 -13.13 7.31 0.75
CA TYR A 176 -14.10 6.73 1.69
C TYR A 176 -14.57 7.73 2.74
N ASN A 177 -13.64 8.54 3.32
CA ASN A 177 -14.02 9.56 4.28
C ASN A 177 -14.96 10.61 3.68
N ARG A 178 -14.75 11.03 2.44
CA ARG A 178 -15.66 11.96 1.75
C ARG A 178 -17.02 11.33 1.47
N HIS A 179 -17.04 10.05 1.09
CA HIS A 179 -18.27 9.33 0.75
C HIS A 179 -19.13 9.01 1.99
N LEU A 180 -18.48 8.61 3.09
CA LEU A 180 -19.14 8.18 4.33
C LEU A 180 -19.29 9.32 5.34
N ASN A 181 -18.63 10.47 5.12
CA ASN A 181 -18.56 11.61 6.02
C ASN A 181 -18.12 11.24 7.46
N SER A 182 -17.31 10.19 7.58
CA SER A 182 -16.83 9.64 8.85
C SER A 182 -15.47 8.99 8.67
N ARG A 183 -14.50 9.38 9.53
CA ARG A 183 -13.15 8.78 9.52
C ARG A 183 -13.17 7.33 9.99
N GLU A 184 -13.98 7.05 11.00
CA GLU A 184 -14.12 5.70 11.55
C GLU A 184 -14.74 4.77 10.51
N ASP A 185 -15.82 5.19 9.86
CA ASP A 185 -16.46 4.41 8.80
C ASP A 185 -15.53 4.22 7.59
N ALA A 186 -14.70 5.21 7.27
CA ALA A 186 -13.68 5.07 6.22
C ALA A 186 -12.64 3.99 6.56
N VAL A 187 -12.25 3.88 7.84
CA VAL A 187 -11.33 2.83 8.32
C VAL A 187 -12.01 1.47 8.31
N HIS A 188 -13.28 1.36 8.70
CA HIS A 188 -14.07 0.14 8.57
C HIS A 188 -14.15 -0.30 7.10
N ALA A 189 -14.57 0.61 6.22
CA ALA A 189 -14.71 0.34 4.80
C ALA A 189 -13.37 -0.01 4.13
N TYR A 190 -12.24 0.51 4.63
CA TYR A 190 -10.91 0.13 4.15
C TYR A 190 -10.64 -1.36 4.37
N ASN A 191 -11.00 -1.89 5.54
CA ASN A 191 -10.79 -3.30 5.89
C ASN A 191 -11.76 -4.25 5.20
N VAL A 192 -13.08 -3.97 5.31
CA VAL A 192 -14.10 -4.92 4.81
C VAL A 192 -14.50 -4.69 3.35
N GLY A 193 -14.11 -3.55 2.78
CA GLY A 193 -14.58 -3.08 1.48
C GLY A 193 -15.87 -2.25 1.59
N LEU A 194 -15.99 -1.21 0.77
CA LEU A 194 -17.12 -0.26 0.83
C LEU A 194 -18.50 -0.96 0.68
N THR A 195 -18.62 -1.88 -0.27
CA THR A 195 -19.86 -2.61 -0.51
C THR A 195 -20.29 -3.48 0.67
N ALA A 196 -19.32 -4.17 1.30
CA ALA A 196 -19.58 -4.99 2.48
C ALA A 196 -19.98 -4.09 3.66
N PHE A 197 -19.27 -2.99 3.86
CA PHE A 197 -19.61 -1.98 4.87
C PHE A 197 -21.03 -1.45 4.71
N GLN A 198 -21.44 -1.09 3.48
CA GLN A 198 -22.80 -0.59 3.18
C GLN A 198 -23.91 -1.63 3.42
N ARG A 199 -23.58 -2.93 3.40
CA ARG A 199 -24.49 -4.03 3.78
C ARG A 199 -24.54 -4.31 5.29
N GLY A 200 -23.75 -3.59 6.08
CA GLY A 200 -23.69 -3.74 7.53
C GLY A 200 -22.58 -4.66 8.04
N ASP A 201 -21.63 -5.05 7.18
CA ASP A 201 -20.45 -5.81 7.60
C ASP A 201 -19.48 -4.88 8.32
N TYR A 202 -19.25 -5.12 9.61
CA TYR A 202 -18.34 -4.33 10.43
C TYR A 202 -17.25 -5.18 11.06
N ASN A 203 -16.05 -4.60 11.20
CA ASN A 203 -14.94 -5.20 11.93
C ASN A 203 -14.47 -4.29 13.07
N PRO A 204 -15.17 -4.26 14.21
CA PRO A 204 -14.81 -3.38 15.33
C PRO A 204 -13.42 -3.67 15.90
N ASN A 205 -12.93 -4.91 15.80
CA ASN A 205 -11.58 -5.26 16.22
C ASN A 205 -10.52 -4.59 15.35
N TYR A 206 -10.76 -4.42 14.06
CA TYR A 206 -9.85 -3.70 13.18
C TYR A 206 -9.77 -2.22 13.56
N VAL A 207 -10.90 -1.59 13.79
CA VAL A 207 -10.94 -0.17 14.20
C VAL A 207 -10.30 0.04 15.56
N ALA A 208 -10.51 -0.87 16.51
CA ALA A 208 -9.84 -0.82 17.80
C ALA A 208 -8.31 -0.96 17.66
N LYS A 209 -7.83 -1.88 16.80
CA LYS A 209 -6.40 -2.01 16.48
C LYS A 209 -5.86 -0.71 15.86
N PHE A 210 -6.58 -0.15 14.89
CA PHE A 210 -6.21 1.12 14.27
C PHE A 210 -6.10 2.25 15.29
N ALA A 211 -7.08 2.41 16.17
CA ALA A 211 -7.08 3.44 17.20
C ALA A 211 -5.89 3.28 18.18
N ASN A 212 -5.61 2.06 18.62
CA ASN A 212 -4.47 1.76 19.49
C ASN A 212 -3.13 2.03 18.80
N GLU A 213 -3.00 1.59 17.54
CA GLU A 213 -1.80 1.81 16.75
C GLU A 213 -1.52 3.29 16.53
N LYS A 214 -2.54 4.04 16.16
CA LYS A 214 -2.47 5.48 15.92
C LYS A 214 -2.00 6.27 17.15
N GLN A 215 -2.33 5.85 18.36
CA GLN A 215 -1.92 6.53 19.59
C GLN A 215 -0.39 6.60 19.75
N LEU A 216 0.36 5.66 19.16
CA LEU A 216 1.82 5.64 19.22
C LEU A 216 2.47 6.81 18.47
N TYR A 217 1.78 7.36 17.50
CA TYR A 217 2.29 8.36 16.56
C TYR A 217 1.82 9.81 16.86
N ARG A 218 1.15 10.01 17.99
CA ARG A 218 0.66 11.32 18.45
C ARG A 218 1.67 12.10 19.28
#